data_07adfedc52678f1501809d1403e87eb2
#
_entry.id   07adfedc52678f1501809d1403e87eb2
#
_cell.length_a   1.000
_cell.length_b   1.000
_cell.length_c   1.000
_cell.angle_alpha   90.00
_cell.angle_beta   90.00
_cell.angle_gamma   90.00
#
_symmetry.space_group_name_H-M   'P 1'
#
loop_
_entity.id
_entity.type
_entity.pdbx_description
1 polymer ?
#
loop_
_entity_poly.entity_id
_entity_poly.type
_entity_poly.pdbx_seq_one_letter_code
_entity_poly.pdbx_strand_id
1 'polypeptide(L)'
;CISLPNNLHEAAVMLCCKHKKAVITTKPLGRNGEEAKRMLEAVEKAGIFNGYLEDLVYTPKFIKAFESVKNGALGRILWAKSRETHPGPHSDWFWDIEQAGGGCILDLGCHCVEITRSYIGKDIKPVEVMCWADTQVKPIDAEDHAIGLVKYENGSIGQFEVSWTFRGGLDLRDEVMGTEGTIWINSFLRTGFEMFTTGKGADYVSEKAESNTGWLFPVGDELNELGYNHMFMDMFNAMEKNKAPKETFYDGYVVNCILDAAYRSAKTKLWEPVKLDIWRGRTGVTKESHLTEYDSENYLVKEEVTHYGAKKVILKNKKSGKITEKVLE
;
A
#
# COMPACT_ATOMS: atom_id res chain seq x y z
N CYS A 1 21.48 -3.93 9.53
CA CYS A 1 20.60 -3.32 8.52
C CYS A 1 21.18 -3.65 7.15
N ILE A 2 20.31 -4.11 6.23
CA ILE A 2 20.65 -4.37 4.83
C ILE A 2 19.99 -3.28 3.99
N SER A 3 20.80 -2.48 3.29
CA SER A 3 20.42 -1.45 2.35
C SER A 3 21.35 -1.59 1.13
N LEU A 4 21.10 -2.62 0.36
CA LEU A 4 21.87 -3.05 -0.81
C LEU A 4 20.95 -3.07 -2.05
N PRO A 5 21.49 -3.22 -3.27
CA PRO A 5 20.68 -3.61 -4.44
C PRO A 5 19.88 -4.90 -4.17
N ASN A 6 18.67 -4.98 -4.72
CA ASN A 6 17.70 -6.05 -4.38
C ASN A 6 18.24 -7.47 -4.60
N ASN A 7 19.05 -7.68 -5.62
CA ASN A 7 19.68 -8.97 -5.93
C ASN A 7 20.68 -9.48 -4.85
N LEU A 8 21.09 -8.61 -3.94
CA LEU A 8 22.02 -8.94 -2.84
C LEU A 8 21.31 -9.20 -1.51
N HIS A 9 20.01 -8.91 -1.39
CA HIS A 9 19.26 -9.06 -0.14
C HIS A 9 19.31 -10.50 0.37
N GLU A 10 18.98 -11.48 -0.48
CA GLU A 10 18.94 -12.88 -0.07
C GLU A 10 20.31 -13.35 0.46
N ALA A 11 21.40 -13.07 -0.27
CA ALA A 11 22.74 -13.47 0.15
C ALA A 11 23.15 -12.86 1.49
N ALA A 12 22.83 -11.57 1.70
CA ALA A 12 23.10 -10.87 2.96
C ALA A 12 22.28 -11.43 4.12
N VAL A 13 20.98 -11.73 3.91
CA VAL A 13 20.10 -12.36 4.90
C VAL A 13 20.62 -13.74 5.29
N MET A 14 21.01 -14.58 4.30
CA MET A 14 21.57 -15.91 4.56
C MET A 14 22.85 -15.84 5.40
N LEU A 15 23.67 -14.81 5.18
CA LEU A 15 24.87 -14.56 6.00
C LEU A 15 24.50 -14.20 7.45
N CYS A 16 23.48 -13.35 7.64
CA CYS A 16 22.95 -13.03 8.98
C CYS A 16 22.44 -14.29 9.69
N CYS A 17 21.69 -15.14 8.99
CA CYS A 17 21.17 -16.41 9.51
C CYS A 17 22.31 -17.35 9.94
N LYS A 18 23.34 -17.51 9.09
CA LYS A 18 24.53 -18.32 9.38
C LYS A 18 25.23 -17.88 10.67
N HIS A 19 25.29 -16.57 10.91
CA HIS A 19 25.97 -16.00 12.06
C HIS A 19 25.04 -15.67 13.23
N LYS A 20 23.78 -16.09 13.18
CA LYS A 20 22.75 -15.84 14.22
C LYS A 20 22.64 -14.35 14.60
N LYS A 21 22.68 -13.46 13.61
CA LYS A 21 22.53 -12.01 13.81
C LYS A 21 21.11 -11.57 13.47
N ALA A 22 20.54 -10.68 14.30
CA ALA A 22 19.33 -9.96 13.98
C ALA A 22 19.48 -9.25 12.63
N VAL A 23 18.41 -9.18 11.84
CA VAL A 23 18.43 -8.57 10.51
C VAL A 23 17.22 -7.70 10.27
N ILE A 24 17.43 -6.53 9.71
CA ILE A 24 16.41 -5.66 9.12
C ILE A 24 16.81 -5.36 7.68
N THR A 25 15.86 -5.45 6.75
CA THR A 25 16.14 -5.32 5.30
C THR A 25 15.19 -4.31 4.68
N THR A 26 15.72 -3.45 3.80
CA THR A 26 14.92 -2.49 3.05
C THR A 26 13.94 -3.19 2.09
N LYS A 27 12.91 -2.45 1.71
CA LYS A 27 11.95 -2.84 0.67
C LYS A 27 12.60 -2.77 -0.74
N PRO A 28 12.11 -3.57 -1.69
CA PRO A 28 11.29 -4.77 -1.50
C PRO A 28 12.09 -5.85 -0.76
N LEU A 29 11.43 -6.80 -0.11
CA LEU A 29 12.15 -7.86 0.62
C LEU A 29 13.04 -8.66 -0.32
N GLY A 30 12.50 -9.13 -1.45
CA GLY A 30 13.21 -9.82 -2.51
C GLY A 30 12.78 -9.32 -3.88
N ARG A 31 13.44 -9.78 -4.93
CA ARG A 31 13.05 -9.48 -6.32
C ARG A 31 11.76 -10.19 -6.76
N ASN A 32 11.34 -11.21 -6.01
CA ASN A 32 10.12 -11.99 -6.23
C ASN A 32 9.71 -12.74 -4.96
N GLY A 33 8.53 -13.39 -4.99
CA GLY A 33 7.98 -14.13 -3.87
C GLY A 33 8.83 -15.34 -3.44
N GLU A 34 9.51 -16.00 -4.37
CA GLU A 34 10.36 -17.15 -4.05
C GLU A 34 11.63 -16.75 -3.28
N GLU A 35 12.29 -15.64 -3.65
CA GLU A 35 13.39 -15.06 -2.87
C GLU A 35 12.94 -14.65 -1.48
N ALA A 36 11.81 -13.93 -1.40
CA ALA A 36 11.23 -13.49 -0.14
C ALA A 36 10.86 -14.69 0.76
N LYS A 37 10.31 -15.75 0.19
CA LYS A 37 9.99 -17.00 0.90
C LYS A 37 11.23 -17.65 1.49
N ARG A 38 12.30 -17.83 0.70
CA ARG A 38 13.54 -18.41 1.18
C ARG A 38 14.17 -17.61 2.33
N MET A 39 14.12 -16.29 2.22
CA MET A 39 14.60 -15.40 3.31
C MET A 39 13.75 -15.55 4.57
N LEU A 40 12.42 -15.57 4.44
CA LEU A 40 11.50 -15.76 5.57
C LEU A 40 11.76 -17.10 6.27
N GLU A 41 11.81 -18.21 5.51
CA GLU A 41 12.10 -19.54 6.05
C GLU A 41 13.48 -19.61 6.73
N ALA A 42 14.48 -18.93 6.17
CA ALA A 42 15.83 -18.92 6.73
C ALA A 42 15.90 -18.17 8.08
N VAL A 43 15.30 -17.00 8.21
CA VAL A 43 15.30 -16.24 9.48
C VAL A 43 14.52 -16.97 10.56
N GLU A 44 13.42 -17.64 10.22
CA GLU A 44 12.61 -18.44 11.15
C GLU A 44 13.38 -19.68 11.60
N LYS A 45 13.95 -20.43 10.67
CA LYS A 45 14.82 -21.59 11.00
C LYS A 45 16.01 -21.19 11.85
N ALA A 46 16.57 -20.01 11.60
CA ALA A 46 17.66 -19.47 12.41
C ALA A 46 17.20 -18.99 13.78
N GLY A 47 15.91 -18.70 13.99
CA GLY A 47 15.35 -18.15 15.22
C GLY A 47 15.91 -16.77 15.53
N ILE A 48 16.11 -15.92 14.54
CA ILE A 48 16.66 -14.57 14.70
C ILE A 48 15.57 -13.52 14.53
N PHE A 49 15.76 -12.36 15.16
CA PHE A 49 14.91 -11.19 14.92
C PHE A 49 15.00 -10.79 13.46
N ASN A 50 13.85 -10.46 12.87
CA ASN A 50 13.75 -9.94 11.51
C ASN A 50 12.77 -8.78 11.42
N GLY A 51 13.07 -7.78 10.59
CA GLY A 51 12.23 -6.63 10.32
C GLY A 51 12.31 -6.21 8.86
N TYR A 52 11.16 -5.87 8.30
CA TYR A 52 11.00 -5.36 6.94
C TYR A 52 10.86 -3.84 6.98
N LEU A 53 11.78 -3.13 6.34
CA LEU A 53 11.84 -1.68 6.38
C LEU A 53 10.90 -1.09 5.31
N GLU A 54 9.62 -1.14 5.59
CA GLU A 54 8.55 -0.48 4.85
C GLU A 54 8.21 0.82 5.58
N ASP A 55 8.84 1.92 5.19
CA ASP A 55 8.79 3.20 5.91
C ASP A 55 7.42 3.90 5.83
N LEU A 56 6.74 3.85 4.68
CA LEU A 56 5.52 4.63 4.47
C LEU A 56 4.37 4.24 5.41
N VAL A 57 4.26 2.98 5.83
CA VAL A 57 3.24 2.59 6.83
C VAL A 57 3.49 3.18 8.22
N TYR A 58 4.65 3.80 8.43
CA TYR A 58 5.03 4.50 9.66
C TYR A 58 4.87 6.02 9.57
N THR A 59 4.43 6.57 8.44
CA THR A 59 4.16 8.02 8.35
C THR A 59 3.11 8.43 9.38
N PRO A 60 3.21 9.60 10.02
CA PRO A 60 2.27 10.03 11.04
C PRO A 60 0.82 10.07 10.57
N LYS A 61 0.59 10.50 9.31
CA LYS A 61 -0.75 10.57 8.70
C LYS A 61 -1.34 9.17 8.51
N PHE A 62 -0.53 8.20 8.04
CA PHE A 62 -0.98 6.82 7.83
C PHE A 62 -1.22 6.09 9.14
N ILE A 63 -0.35 6.26 10.15
CA ILE A 63 -0.59 5.72 11.50
C ILE A 63 -1.94 6.16 12.02
N LYS A 64 -2.24 7.48 11.93
CA LYS A 64 -3.52 8.01 12.38
C LYS A 64 -4.71 7.49 11.58
N ALA A 65 -4.56 7.33 10.28
CA ALA A 65 -5.59 6.76 9.41
C ALA A 65 -5.85 5.27 9.75
N PHE A 66 -4.80 4.46 9.93
CA PHE A 66 -4.93 3.06 10.34
C PHE A 66 -5.61 2.91 11.69
N GLU A 67 -5.29 3.76 12.66
CA GLU A 67 -5.99 3.79 13.96
C GLU A 67 -7.48 4.12 13.79
N SER A 68 -7.83 5.07 12.94
CA SER A 68 -9.21 5.44 12.68
C SER A 68 -9.99 4.28 12.04
N VAL A 69 -9.40 3.61 11.05
CA VAL A 69 -9.99 2.40 10.44
C VAL A 69 -10.14 1.28 11.46
N LYS A 70 -9.10 1.01 12.26
CA LYS A 70 -9.13 -0.02 13.32
C LYS A 70 -10.21 0.24 14.37
N ASN A 71 -10.46 1.50 14.68
CA ASN A 71 -11.50 1.92 15.62
C ASN A 71 -12.92 1.95 15.01
N GLY A 72 -13.08 1.52 13.75
CA GLY A 72 -14.36 1.37 13.07
C GLY A 72 -14.92 2.65 12.46
N ALA A 73 -14.16 3.75 12.39
CA ALA A 73 -14.65 5.04 11.90
C ALA A 73 -15.19 5.01 10.45
N LEU A 74 -14.75 4.04 9.63
CA LEU A 74 -15.19 3.89 8.24
C LEU A 74 -16.17 2.72 8.04
N GLY A 75 -16.52 2.00 9.10
CA GLY A 75 -17.24 0.75 8.98
C GLY A 75 -16.38 -0.32 8.25
N ARG A 76 -16.99 -1.15 7.40
CA ARG A 76 -16.26 -2.12 6.59
C ARG A 76 -15.56 -1.42 5.43
N ILE A 77 -14.28 -1.70 5.24
CA ILE A 77 -13.54 -1.16 4.10
C ILE A 77 -13.99 -1.85 2.81
N LEU A 78 -14.36 -1.03 1.83
CA LEU A 78 -14.78 -1.46 0.51
C LEU A 78 -13.62 -1.41 -0.47
N TRP A 79 -12.87 -0.33 -0.42
CA TRP A 79 -11.80 -0.04 -1.33
C TRP A 79 -10.74 0.83 -0.67
N ALA A 80 -9.48 0.46 -0.89
CA ALA A 80 -8.33 1.26 -0.48
C ALA A 80 -7.42 1.47 -1.70
N LYS A 81 -7.10 2.72 -1.99
CA LYS A 81 -6.18 3.11 -3.07
C LYS A 81 -4.95 3.74 -2.46
N SER A 82 -3.79 3.37 -2.98
CA SER A 82 -2.52 4.05 -2.72
C SER A 82 -1.82 4.39 -4.03
N ARG A 83 -1.26 5.56 -4.09
CA ARG A 83 -0.52 6.07 -5.25
C ARG A 83 0.85 6.55 -4.80
N GLU A 84 1.87 6.09 -5.52
CA GLU A 84 3.21 6.62 -5.42
C GLU A 84 3.81 6.84 -6.81
N THR A 85 4.12 8.09 -7.11
CA THR A 85 4.68 8.46 -8.41
C THR A 85 5.73 9.55 -8.25
N HIS A 86 6.83 9.42 -9.00
CA HIS A 86 7.94 10.37 -9.01
C HIS A 86 8.75 10.26 -10.32
N PRO A 87 9.78 11.11 -10.55
CA PRO A 87 10.55 11.10 -11.81
C PRO A 87 11.46 9.88 -12.03
N GLY A 88 11.57 9.00 -11.05
CA GLY A 88 12.41 7.81 -11.07
C GLY A 88 13.40 7.73 -9.90
N PRO A 89 14.04 6.58 -9.69
CA PRO A 89 15.02 6.35 -8.63
C PRO A 89 16.33 7.10 -8.88
N HIS A 90 17.11 7.29 -7.80
CA HIS A 90 18.39 8.01 -7.85
C HIS A 90 19.59 7.12 -8.18
N SER A 91 19.55 5.82 -7.79
CA SER A 91 20.68 4.92 -7.94
C SER A 91 20.64 4.17 -9.27
N ASP A 92 21.79 4.00 -9.92
CA ASP A 92 21.90 3.42 -11.25
C ASP A 92 21.43 1.95 -11.32
N TRP A 93 21.59 1.18 -10.26
CA TRP A 93 21.23 -0.23 -10.23
C TRP A 93 19.72 -0.50 -10.38
N PHE A 94 18.86 0.50 -10.09
CA PHE A 94 17.42 0.38 -10.33
C PHE A 94 17.06 0.24 -11.81
N TRP A 95 17.92 0.77 -12.70
CA TRP A 95 17.70 0.70 -14.14
C TRP A 95 18.14 -0.62 -14.76
N ASP A 96 18.80 -1.49 -13.98
CA ASP A 96 19.22 -2.84 -14.37
C ASP A 96 18.25 -3.86 -13.76
N ILE A 97 17.44 -4.51 -14.60
CA ILE A 97 16.41 -5.46 -14.18
C ILE A 97 16.97 -6.67 -13.43
N GLU A 98 18.21 -7.09 -13.73
CA GLU A 98 18.86 -8.20 -13.02
C GLU A 98 19.20 -7.84 -11.59
N GLN A 99 19.51 -6.57 -11.33
CA GLN A 99 19.79 -6.09 -9.99
C GLN A 99 18.51 -5.69 -9.25
N ALA A 100 17.61 -4.97 -9.92
CA ALA A 100 16.37 -4.47 -9.35
C ALA A 100 15.30 -5.56 -9.21
N GLY A 101 15.17 -6.46 -10.18
CA GLY A 101 14.13 -7.50 -10.23
C GLY A 101 12.84 -7.06 -10.94
N GLY A 102 12.68 -5.77 -11.20
CA GLY A 102 11.51 -5.16 -11.83
C GLY A 102 11.64 -3.65 -11.85
N GLY A 103 10.60 -2.96 -12.32
CA GLY A 103 10.51 -1.51 -12.39
C GLY A 103 9.69 -0.90 -11.26
N CYS A 104 8.84 0.06 -11.61
CA CYS A 104 8.05 0.82 -10.63
C CYS A 104 7.05 -0.05 -9.84
N ILE A 105 6.60 -1.19 -10.36
CA ILE A 105 5.76 -2.14 -9.60
C ILE A 105 6.53 -2.64 -8.39
N LEU A 106 7.76 -3.08 -8.56
CA LEU A 106 8.53 -3.67 -7.47
C LEU A 106 9.03 -2.59 -6.50
N ASP A 107 9.47 -1.44 -7.02
CA ASP A 107 10.02 -0.34 -6.22
C ASP A 107 8.95 0.41 -5.43
N LEU A 108 7.87 0.85 -6.08
CA LEU A 108 6.82 1.69 -5.51
C LEU A 108 5.56 0.89 -5.16
N GLY A 109 5.28 -0.15 -5.95
CA GLY A 109 4.12 -1.00 -5.73
C GLY A 109 4.18 -1.75 -4.41
N CYS A 110 5.38 -2.06 -3.88
CA CYS A 110 5.52 -2.69 -2.57
C CYS A 110 4.96 -1.79 -1.45
N HIS A 111 5.22 -0.49 -1.47
CA HIS A 111 4.64 0.49 -0.56
C HIS A 111 3.11 0.52 -0.68
N CYS A 112 2.62 0.76 -1.89
CA CYS A 112 1.19 0.90 -2.13
C CYS A 112 0.40 -0.35 -1.76
N VAL A 113 0.94 -1.54 -2.03
CA VAL A 113 0.32 -2.83 -1.66
C VAL A 113 0.27 -2.99 -0.14
N GLU A 114 1.35 -2.68 0.58
CA GLU A 114 1.37 -2.81 2.04
C GLU A 114 0.47 -1.79 2.73
N ILE A 115 0.42 -0.56 2.22
CA ILE A 115 -0.50 0.47 2.70
C ILE A 115 -1.96 0.02 2.52
N THR A 116 -2.35 -0.41 1.32
CA THR A 116 -3.73 -0.86 1.06
C THR A 116 -4.08 -2.11 1.86
N ARG A 117 -3.13 -3.05 2.02
CA ARG A 117 -3.27 -4.24 2.86
C ARG A 117 -3.46 -3.86 4.33
N SER A 118 -2.77 -2.82 4.82
CA SER A 118 -2.91 -2.32 6.18
C SER A 118 -4.29 -1.69 6.45
N TYR A 119 -4.90 -1.02 5.46
CA TYR A 119 -6.28 -0.50 5.57
C TYR A 119 -7.33 -1.61 5.54
N ILE A 120 -7.18 -2.59 4.65
CA ILE A 120 -8.16 -3.67 4.47
C ILE A 120 -8.08 -4.68 5.63
N GLY A 121 -6.89 -4.88 6.17
CA GLY A 121 -6.58 -5.83 7.23
C GLY A 121 -5.55 -6.86 6.76
N LYS A 122 -4.38 -6.86 7.41
CA LYS A 122 -3.27 -7.76 7.08
C LYS A 122 -3.58 -9.25 7.27
N ASP A 123 -4.63 -9.56 8.00
CA ASP A 123 -5.16 -10.91 8.24
C ASP A 123 -6.23 -11.35 7.23
N ILE A 124 -6.60 -10.48 6.26
CA ILE A 124 -7.51 -10.82 5.15
C ILE A 124 -6.68 -11.26 3.95
N LYS A 125 -6.98 -12.45 3.43
CA LYS A 125 -6.18 -13.06 2.35
C LYS A 125 -6.38 -12.33 1.02
N PRO A 126 -5.27 -11.88 0.35
CA PRO A 126 -5.32 -11.47 -1.05
C PRO A 126 -5.55 -12.71 -1.93
N VAL A 127 -6.45 -12.60 -2.92
CA VAL A 127 -6.92 -13.73 -3.74
C VAL A 127 -6.35 -13.68 -5.14
N GLU A 128 -6.54 -12.55 -5.82
CA GLU A 128 -6.15 -12.38 -7.22
C GLU A 128 -5.84 -10.92 -7.54
N VAL A 129 -5.05 -10.68 -8.57
CA VAL A 129 -4.62 -9.36 -9.02
C VAL A 129 -4.95 -9.18 -10.50
N MET A 130 -5.44 -7.98 -10.85
CA MET A 130 -5.49 -7.47 -12.22
C MET A 130 -4.52 -6.30 -12.32
N CYS A 131 -3.63 -6.31 -13.31
CA CYS A 131 -2.64 -5.27 -13.48
C CYS A 131 -2.42 -4.93 -14.96
N TRP A 132 -2.35 -3.64 -15.23
CA TRP A 132 -1.77 -3.08 -16.43
C TRP A 132 -0.40 -2.49 -16.08
N ALA A 133 0.61 -2.76 -16.91
CA ALA A 133 1.94 -2.19 -16.81
C ALA A 133 2.54 -2.00 -18.20
N ASP A 134 3.34 -0.96 -18.36
CA ASP A 134 4.01 -0.62 -19.62
C ASP A 134 5.28 0.18 -19.35
N THR A 135 6.17 0.21 -20.37
CA THR A 135 7.34 1.09 -20.43
C THR A 135 7.07 2.18 -21.45
N GLN A 136 6.73 3.37 -20.98
CA GLN A 136 6.21 4.44 -21.85
C GLN A 136 7.22 5.55 -22.12
N VAL A 137 8.16 5.79 -21.20
CA VAL A 137 9.05 6.96 -21.24
C VAL A 137 10.52 6.58 -21.06
N LYS A 138 10.84 5.72 -20.12
CA LYS A 138 12.22 5.38 -19.78
C LYS A 138 12.75 4.31 -20.75
N PRO A 139 13.98 4.44 -21.31
CA PRO A 139 14.56 3.44 -22.21
C PRO A 139 15.16 2.25 -21.43
N ILE A 140 14.31 1.50 -20.71
CA ILE A 140 14.68 0.39 -19.83
C ILE A 140 13.85 -0.86 -20.13
N ASP A 141 14.33 -2.04 -19.71
CA ASP A 141 13.66 -3.34 -19.91
C ASP A 141 12.66 -3.68 -18.78
N ALA A 142 12.26 -2.68 -18.00
CA ALA A 142 11.29 -2.81 -16.91
C ALA A 142 10.15 -1.79 -17.11
N GLU A 143 9.03 -2.00 -16.44
CA GLU A 143 7.89 -1.07 -16.48
C GLU A 143 8.19 0.23 -15.72
N ASP A 144 7.84 1.36 -16.33
CA ASP A 144 7.94 2.68 -15.72
C ASP A 144 6.58 3.26 -15.30
N HIS A 145 5.48 2.54 -15.58
CA HIS A 145 4.12 2.90 -15.21
C HIS A 145 3.25 1.65 -15.02
N ALA A 146 2.46 1.62 -13.94
CA ALA A 146 1.53 0.53 -13.69
C ALA A 146 0.33 0.95 -12.82
N ILE A 147 -0.78 0.25 -13.04
CA ILE A 147 -2.00 0.33 -12.22
C ILE A 147 -2.48 -1.09 -11.95
N GLY A 148 -2.75 -1.43 -10.69
CA GLY A 148 -3.22 -2.76 -10.33
C GLY A 148 -4.33 -2.75 -9.30
N LEU A 149 -5.16 -3.80 -9.35
CA LEU A 149 -6.24 -4.09 -8.42
C LEU A 149 -5.98 -5.42 -7.74
N VAL A 150 -5.99 -5.43 -6.42
CA VAL A 150 -5.82 -6.62 -5.58
C VAL A 150 -7.17 -6.95 -4.93
N LYS A 151 -7.70 -8.11 -5.21
CA LYS A 151 -8.96 -8.58 -4.60
C LYS A 151 -8.67 -9.40 -3.35
N TYR A 152 -9.45 -9.15 -2.29
CA TYR A 152 -9.35 -9.84 -1.02
C TYR A 152 -10.55 -10.75 -0.76
N GLU A 153 -10.38 -11.80 0.07
CA GLU A 153 -11.46 -12.78 0.38
C GLU A 153 -12.76 -12.15 0.88
N ASN A 154 -12.66 -11.06 1.67
CA ASN A 154 -13.82 -10.34 2.18
C ASN A 154 -14.54 -9.47 1.11
N GLY A 155 -14.04 -9.47 -0.13
CA GLY A 155 -14.58 -8.69 -1.25
C GLY A 155 -14.09 -7.25 -1.33
N SER A 156 -13.20 -6.82 -0.44
CA SER A 156 -12.53 -5.51 -0.55
C SER A 156 -11.53 -5.51 -1.69
N ILE A 157 -11.27 -4.33 -2.24
CA ILE A 157 -10.28 -4.11 -3.31
C ILE A 157 -9.20 -3.18 -2.82
N GLY A 158 -7.94 -3.60 -2.95
CA GLY A 158 -6.78 -2.71 -2.90
C GLY A 158 -6.41 -2.25 -4.31
N GLN A 159 -6.06 -0.99 -4.48
CA GLN A 159 -5.58 -0.46 -5.75
C GLN A 159 -4.22 0.19 -5.54
N PHE A 160 -3.27 -0.12 -6.39
CA PHE A 160 -2.01 0.63 -6.49
C PHE A 160 -1.89 1.34 -7.83
N GLU A 161 -1.29 2.52 -7.82
CA GLU A 161 -0.94 3.30 -9.01
C GLU A 161 0.47 3.82 -8.83
N VAL A 162 1.38 3.42 -9.71
CA VAL A 162 2.81 3.69 -9.56
C VAL A 162 3.45 4.14 -10.86
N SER A 163 4.40 5.09 -10.77
CA SER A 163 5.08 5.57 -11.96
C SER A 163 6.45 6.19 -11.65
N TRP A 164 7.42 5.93 -12.52
CA TRP A 164 8.70 6.60 -12.58
C TRP A 164 8.73 7.74 -13.61
N THR A 165 7.57 8.13 -14.15
CA THR A 165 7.46 9.13 -15.23
C THR A 165 6.77 10.42 -14.80
N PHE A 166 6.31 10.49 -13.54
CA PHE A 166 5.60 11.66 -13.04
C PHE A 166 6.54 12.86 -12.89
N ARG A 167 6.06 14.03 -13.31
CA ARG A 167 6.76 15.30 -13.21
C ARG A 167 6.20 16.12 -12.05
N GLY A 168 7.06 16.85 -11.36
CA GLY A 168 6.64 17.78 -10.31
C GLY A 168 6.93 17.30 -8.88
N GLY A 169 7.71 16.25 -8.71
CA GLY A 169 8.15 15.76 -7.40
C GLY A 169 7.56 14.42 -7.00
N LEU A 170 7.55 14.14 -5.70
CA LEU A 170 7.01 12.91 -5.13
C LEU A 170 5.53 13.09 -4.83
N ASP A 171 4.67 12.33 -5.49
CA ASP A 171 3.22 12.36 -5.30
C ASP A 171 2.76 11.09 -4.57
N LEU A 172 2.52 11.23 -3.26
CA LEU A 172 2.01 10.18 -2.37
C LEU A 172 0.58 10.51 -1.96
N ARG A 173 -0.38 9.70 -2.41
CA ARG A 173 -1.80 9.91 -2.13
C ARG A 173 -2.52 8.60 -1.83
N ASP A 174 -3.31 8.61 -0.75
CA ASP A 174 -4.20 7.52 -0.41
C ASP A 174 -5.66 7.96 -0.44
N GLU A 175 -6.51 7.00 -0.77
CA GLU A 175 -7.95 7.13 -0.69
C GLU A 175 -8.54 5.84 -0.13
N VAL A 176 -9.32 5.93 0.94
CA VAL A 176 -9.95 4.77 1.57
C VAL A 176 -11.44 5.01 1.68
N MET A 177 -12.24 4.08 1.19
CA MET A 177 -13.69 4.11 1.23
C MET A 177 -14.22 2.94 2.04
N GLY A 178 -15.00 3.24 3.04
CA GLY A 178 -15.77 2.28 3.83
C GLY A 178 -17.27 2.48 3.69
N THR A 179 -18.04 1.66 4.41
CA THR A 179 -19.51 1.76 4.41
C THR A 179 -20.02 3.00 5.14
N GLU A 180 -19.22 3.60 6.00
CA GLU A 180 -19.61 4.70 6.89
C GLU A 180 -18.72 5.94 6.76
N GLY A 181 -17.68 5.90 5.93
CA GLY A 181 -16.78 7.04 5.79
C GLY A 181 -15.71 6.90 4.73
N THR A 182 -14.97 7.98 4.53
CA THR A 182 -13.90 8.08 3.55
C THR A 182 -12.71 8.82 4.15
N ILE A 183 -11.50 8.42 3.78
CA ILE A 183 -10.24 9.10 4.11
C ILE A 183 -9.55 9.49 2.80
N TRP A 184 -8.99 10.70 2.74
CA TRP A 184 -8.03 11.14 1.72
C TRP A 184 -6.77 11.63 2.41
N ILE A 185 -5.61 11.19 1.90
CA ILE A 185 -4.29 11.62 2.39
C ILE A 185 -3.47 12.14 1.21
N ASN A 186 -2.86 13.31 1.40
CA ASN A 186 -1.74 13.82 0.63
C ASN A 186 -0.55 13.94 1.55
N SER A 187 0.59 13.34 1.18
CA SER A 187 1.78 13.36 2.06
C SER A 187 2.80 14.41 1.66
N PHE A 188 2.98 14.69 0.36
CA PHE A 188 3.99 15.62 -0.15
C PHE A 188 3.40 16.83 -0.86
N LEU A 189 2.66 16.62 -1.95
CA LEU A 189 2.13 17.74 -2.71
C LEU A 189 0.92 18.35 -2.02
N ARG A 190 0.86 19.69 -1.99
CA ARG A 190 -0.28 20.45 -1.44
C ARG A 190 -0.61 20.12 0.01
N THR A 191 0.43 20.10 0.85
CA THR A 191 0.29 19.79 2.29
C THR A 191 0.17 21.02 3.17
N GLY A 192 0.01 22.20 2.57
CA GLY A 192 -0.18 23.48 3.28
C GLY A 192 1.03 24.40 3.24
N PHE A 193 2.17 23.97 2.69
CA PHE A 193 3.29 24.84 2.37
C PHE A 193 3.54 24.81 0.87
N GLU A 194 3.09 25.85 0.18
CA GLU A 194 3.28 26.05 -1.25
C GLU A 194 4.00 27.38 -1.46
N MET A 195 5.04 27.38 -2.28
CA MET A 195 5.85 28.57 -2.55
C MET A 195 6.04 28.73 -4.05
N PHE A 196 5.89 29.95 -4.56
CA PHE A 196 6.32 30.29 -5.92
C PHE A 196 7.56 31.17 -5.86
N THR A 197 8.60 30.83 -6.60
CA THR A 197 9.81 31.63 -6.69
C THR A 197 10.42 31.60 -8.08
N THR A 198 10.98 32.72 -8.53
CA THR A 198 11.89 32.83 -9.68
C THR A 198 13.35 33.01 -9.23
N GLY A 199 13.58 33.10 -7.92
CA GLY A 199 14.88 33.32 -7.32
C GLY A 199 15.69 32.02 -7.16
N LYS A 200 16.94 32.18 -6.71
CA LYS A 200 17.88 31.05 -6.50
C LYS A 200 17.98 30.59 -5.04
N GLY A 201 17.06 31.01 -4.17
CA GLY A 201 17.17 30.82 -2.74
C GLY A 201 16.52 29.56 -2.18
N ALA A 202 15.93 28.71 -3.00
CA ALA A 202 15.39 27.44 -2.57
C ALA A 202 16.38 26.32 -2.91
N ASP A 203 17.37 26.07 -2.02
CA ASP A 203 18.42 25.08 -2.27
C ASP A 203 17.89 23.66 -2.27
N TYR A 204 17.24 23.22 -1.21
CA TYR A 204 16.57 21.93 -1.10
C TYR A 204 15.08 22.12 -0.81
N VAL A 205 14.23 21.49 -1.60
CA VAL A 205 12.76 21.61 -1.50
C VAL A 205 12.17 20.37 -0.83
N SER A 206 12.40 19.23 -1.43
CA SER A 206 12.00 17.91 -0.94
C SER A 206 12.61 16.81 -1.80
N GLU A 207 12.54 15.56 -1.36
CA GLU A 207 12.94 14.40 -2.16
C GLU A 207 12.19 14.37 -3.51
N LYS A 208 12.89 14.02 -4.58
CA LYS A 208 12.38 13.96 -5.96
C LYS A 208 11.92 15.30 -6.55
N ALA A 209 12.14 16.45 -5.88
CA ALA A 209 11.88 17.75 -6.51
C ALA A 209 12.77 17.94 -7.75
N GLU A 210 12.16 18.24 -8.90
CA GLU A 210 12.86 18.40 -10.18
C GLU A 210 13.39 19.81 -10.40
N SER A 211 12.96 20.80 -9.60
CA SER A 211 13.31 22.21 -9.75
C SER A 211 13.36 22.89 -8.39
N ASN A 212 14.17 23.93 -8.30
CA ASN A 212 14.19 24.89 -7.19
C ASN A 212 13.60 26.25 -7.56
N THR A 213 12.88 26.33 -8.68
CA THR A 213 12.16 27.53 -9.17
C THR A 213 10.79 27.16 -9.68
N GLY A 214 9.88 28.13 -9.73
CA GLY A 214 8.48 27.93 -10.08
C GLY A 214 7.63 27.63 -8.84
N TRP A 215 6.58 26.83 -8.99
CA TRP A 215 5.80 26.31 -7.87
C TRP A 215 6.54 25.16 -7.18
N LEU A 216 6.78 25.33 -5.91
CA LEU A 216 7.53 24.40 -5.03
C LEU A 216 6.65 23.96 -3.87
N PHE A 217 6.88 22.75 -3.38
CA PHE A 217 6.16 22.13 -2.26
C PHE A 217 7.16 21.68 -1.19
N PRO A 218 7.74 22.60 -0.39
CA PRO A 218 8.76 22.24 0.59
C PRO A 218 8.21 21.37 1.70
N VAL A 219 9.03 20.42 2.17
CA VAL A 219 8.72 19.55 3.30
C VAL A 219 9.65 19.89 4.47
N GLY A 220 9.06 20.22 5.62
CA GLY A 220 9.83 20.73 6.75
C GLY A 220 10.58 19.66 7.55
N ASP A 221 10.00 18.48 7.70
CA ASP A 221 10.59 17.33 8.40
C ASP A 221 10.37 16.04 7.60
N GLU A 222 11.12 15.91 6.54
CA GLU A 222 10.94 14.84 5.56
C GLU A 222 11.18 13.44 6.14
N LEU A 223 12.16 13.28 7.02
CA LEU A 223 12.44 11.99 7.66
C LEU A 223 11.27 11.51 8.53
N ASN A 224 10.59 12.43 9.19
CA ASN A 224 9.41 12.11 9.98
C ASN A 224 8.17 11.91 9.10
N GLU A 225 7.98 12.75 8.07
CA GLU A 225 6.85 12.65 7.13
C GLU A 225 6.91 11.38 6.28
N LEU A 226 8.11 10.84 5.97
CA LEU A 226 8.33 9.54 5.33
C LEU A 226 8.31 8.36 6.31
N GLY A 227 8.19 8.61 7.62
CA GLY A 227 8.05 7.56 8.63
C GLY A 227 9.35 6.92 9.13
N TYR A 228 10.53 7.30 8.62
CA TYR A 228 11.80 6.68 8.98
C TYR A 228 12.07 6.64 10.48
N ASN A 229 11.84 7.75 11.19
CA ASN A 229 12.04 7.82 12.63
C ASN A 229 11.18 6.80 13.38
N HIS A 230 9.89 6.73 13.05
CA HIS A 230 8.95 5.79 13.67
C HIS A 230 9.29 4.34 13.32
N MET A 231 9.68 4.07 12.09
CA MET A 231 10.08 2.75 11.62
C MET A 231 11.28 2.22 12.39
N PHE A 232 12.37 2.97 12.48
CA PHE A 232 13.56 2.53 13.21
C PHE A 232 13.30 2.41 14.71
N MET A 233 12.49 3.31 15.29
CA MET A 233 12.07 3.22 16.69
C MET A 233 11.28 1.94 16.96
N ASP A 234 10.36 1.53 16.07
CA ASP A 234 9.63 0.27 16.22
C ASP A 234 10.57 -0.93 16.12
N MET A 235 11.45 -0.98 15.11
CA MET A 235 12.43 -2.06 14.91
C MET A 235 13.30 -2.28 16.15
N PHE A 236 13.91 -1.20 16.68
CA PHE A 236 14.80 -1.32 17.82
C PHE A 236 14.05 -1.64 19.13
N ASN A 237 12.91 -1.01 19.38
CA ASN A 237 12.08 -1.32 20.55
C ASN A 237 11.55 -2.75 20.52
N ALA A 238 11.17 -3.26 19.36
CA ALA A 238 10.71 -4.64 19.20
C ALA A 238 11.85 -5.63 19.46
N MET A 239 13.03 -5.36 18.93
CA MET A 239 14.23 -6.17 19.14
C MET A 239 14.62 -6.22 20.64
N GLU A 240 14.69 -5.08 21.33
CA GLU A 240 15.00 -4.99 22.75
C GLU A 240 14.00 -5.74 23.64
N LYS A 241 12.70 -5.67 23.28
CA LYS A 241 11.62 -6.35 24.00
C LYS A 241 11.42 -7.79 23.57
N ASN A 242 12.24 -8.31 22.66
CA ASN A 242 12.11 -9.65 22.07
C ASN A 242 10.70 -9.92 21.51
N LYS A 243 10.16 -8.96 20.77
CA LYS A 243 8.84 -9.02 20.10
C LYS A 243 9.02 -8.82 18.60
N ALA A 244 8.00 -9.20 17.82
CA ALA A 244 7.96 -8.85 16.41
C ALA A 244 7.69 -7.35 16.22
N PRO A 245 8.34 -6.67 15.26
CA PRO A 245 7.99 -5.32 14.86
C PRO A 245 6.65 -5.33 14.09
N LYS A 246 6.14 -4.13 13.76
CA LYS A 246 4.92 -3.98 12.95
C LYS A 246 5.07 -4.59 11.55
N GLU A 247 6.26 -4.47 10.97
CA GLU A 247 6.62 -4.99 9.65
C GLU A 247 7.71 -6.05 9.78
N THR A 248 7.44 -7.26 9.29
CA THR A 248 8.31 -8.43 9.38
C THR A 248 8.63 -8.98 7.97
N PHE A 249 9.55 -9.93 7.88
CA PHE A 249 9.79 -10.64 6.61
C PHE A 249 8.55 -11.35 6.08
N TYR A 250 7.62 -11.75 6.96
CA TYR A 250 6.34 -12.30 6.51
C TYR A 250 5.51 -11.26 5.74
N ASP A 251 5.49 -10.01 6.18
CA ASP A 251 4.80 -8.93 5.48
C ASP A 251 5.43 -8.69 4.10
N GLY A 252 6.75 -8.56 4.04
CA GLY A 252 7.48 -8.45 2.77
C GLY A 252 7.25 -9.63 1.83
N TYR A 253 7.19 -10.86 2.35
CA TYR A 253 6.85 -12.05 1.57
C TYR A 253 5.46 -11.97 0.95
N VAL A 254 4.44 -11.60 1.73
CA VAL A 254 3.07 -11.46 1.22
C VAL A 254 3.00 -10.38 0.14
N VAL A 255 3.65 -9.24 0.35
CA VAL A 255 3.76 -8.17 -0.65
C VAL A 255 4.40 -8.69 -1.94
N ASN A 256 5.56 -9.33 -1.87
CA ASN A 256 6.22 -9.88 -3.06
C ASN A 256 5.33 -10.88 -3.82
N CYS A 257 4.57 -11.74 -3.13
CA CYS A 257 3.65 -12.67 -3.78
C CYS A 257 2.50 -11.95 -4.52
N ILE A 258 2.01 -10.84 -3.98
CA ILE A 258 1.01 -10.00 -4.65
C ILE A 258 1.62 -9.34 -5.90
N LEU A 259 2.84 -8.81 -5.80
CA LEU A 259 3.53 -8.20 -6.93
C LEU A 259 3.85 -9.22 -8.04
N ASP A 260 4.22 -10.45 -7.69
CA ASP A 260 4.37 -11.54 -8.66
C ASP A 260 3.07 -11.81 -9.44
N ALA A 261 1.92 -11.77 -8.76
CA ALA A 261 0.62 -11.89 -9.42
C ALA A 261 0.35 -10.68 -10.33
N ALA A 262 0.75 -9.46 -9.92
CA ALA A 262 0.65 -8.27 -10.75
C ALA A 262 1.48 -8.39 -12.04
N TYR A 263 2.73 -8.84 -11.95
CA TYR A 263 3.58 -9.09 -13.13
C TYR A 263 2.99 -10.17 -14.06
N ARG A 264 2.44 -11.26 -13.50
CA ARG A 264 1.75 -12.28 -14.33
C ARG A 264 0.55 -11.68 -15.02
N SER A 265 -0.30 -10.95 -14.29
CA SER A 265 -1.49 -10.29 -14.85
C SER A 265 -1.16 -9.28 -15.94
N ALA A 266 -0.09 -8.48 -15.77
CA ALA A 266 0.36 -7.54 -16.79
C ALA A 266 0.74 -8.25 -18.10
N LYS A 267 1.24 -9.48 -18.04
CA LYS A 267 1.56 -10.32 -19.22
C LYS A 267 0.32 -11.00 -19.81
N THR A 268 -0.50 -11.64 -18.98
CA THR A 268 -1.65 -12.45 -19.42
C THR A 268 -2.87 -11.60 -19.77
N LYS A 269 -2.96 -10.38 -19.24
CA LYS A 269 -4.13 -9.47 -19.31
C LYS A 269 -5.38 -10.05 -18.63
N LEU A 270 -5.18 -10.95 -17.67
CA LEU A 270 -6.22 -11.63 -16.90
C LEU A 270 -6.03 -11.40 -15.41
N TRP A 271 -7.08 -11.69 -14.61
CA TRP A 271 -6.92 -11.83 -13.17
C TRP A 271 -6.04 -13.04 -12.87
N GLU A 272 -4.97 -12.80 -12.10
CA GLU A 272 -4.00 -13.83 -11.73
C GLU A 272 -4.05 -14.13 -10.25
N PRO A 273 -4.07 -15.40 -9.85
CA PRO A 273 -4.14 -15.77 -8.44
C PRO A 273 -2.89 -15.35 -7.69
N VAL A 274 -3.06 -14.87 -6.46
CA VAL A 274 -1.95 -14.67 -5.52
C VAL A 274 -1.56 -16.01 -4.94
N LYS A 275 -0.35 -16.48 -5.25
CA LYS A 275 0.19 -17.77 -4.75
C LYS A 275 0.89 -17.53 -3.41
N LEU A 276 0.25 -17.94 -2.32
CA LEU A 276 0.76 -17.85 -0.95
C LEU A 276 0.91 -19.26 -0.39
N ASP A 277 2.12 -19.79 -0.38
CA ASP A 277 2.44 -21.10 0.25
C ASP A 277 2.39 -20.99 1.78
N ILE A 278 2.72 -19.80 2.31
CA ILE A 278 2.68 -19.49 3.73
C ILE A 278 1.60 -18.45 3.95
N TRP A 279 0.52 -18.81 4.66
CA TRP A 279 -0.54 -17.87 5.06
C TRP A 279 -0.80 -17.97 6.55
N ARG A 280 -0.81 -16.81 7.25
CA ARG A 280 -0.93 -16.71 8.72
C ARG A 280 -2.14 -15.91 9.17
N GLY A 281 -2.88 -15.37 8.22
CA GLY A 281 -4.10 -14.62 8.50
C GLY A 281 -5.32 -15.52 8.67
N ARG A 282 -6.50 -14.91 8.72
CA ARG A 282 -7.78 -15.62 8.79
C ARG A 282 -8.01 -16.46 7.54
N THR A 283 -8.74 -17.56 7.71
CA THR A 283 -9.18 -18.44 6.61
C THR A 283 -10.70 -18.49 6.58
N GLY A 284 -11.27 -18.65 5.37
CA GLY A 284 -12.72 -18.78 5.19
C GLY A 284 -13.50 -17.47 5.43
N VAL A 285 -12.81 -16.33 5.28
CA VAL A 285 -13.48 -15.03 5.33
C VAL A 285 -14.32 -14.88 4.07
N THR A 286 -15.63 -14.81 4.24
CA THR A 286 -16.56 -14.63 3.12
C THR A 286 -16.98 -13.18 2.99
N LYS A 287 -17.31 -12.78 1.75
CA LYS A 287 -17.94 -11.50 1.50
C LYS A 287 -19.27 -11.46 2.24
N GLU A 288 -19.39 -10.60 3.22
CA GLU A 288 -20.65 -10.36 3.90
C GLU A 288 -21.65 -9.69 2.95
N SER A 289 -22.89 -10.16 2.97
CA SER A 289 -23.97 -9.46 2.30
C SER A 289 -24.32 -8.20 3.08
N HIS A 290 -24.13 -7.03 2.46
CA HIS A 290 -24.40 -5.74 3.10
C HIS A 290 -25.70 -5.11 2.59
N LEU A 291 -26.72 -5.92 2.52
CA LEU A 291 -28.07 -5.41 2.31
C LEU A 291 -28.56 -4.88 3.67
N THR A 292 -28.59 -3.57 3.82
CA THR A 292 -29.11 -2.93 5.02
C THR A 292 -30.61 -3.25 5.13
N GLU A 293 -30.99 -3.98 6.14
CA GLU A 293 -32.41 -4.27 6.40
C GLU A 293 -33.09 -3.01 6.92
N TYR A 294 -34.22 -2.65 6.32
CA TYR A 294 -35.05 -1.57 6.81
C TYR A 294 -36.20 -2.12 7.69
N ASP A 295 -36.86 -3.15 7.20
CA ASP A 295 -37.90 -3.90 7.90
C ASP A 295 -37.96 -5.36 7.42
N SER A 296 -38.97 -6.13 7.84
CA SER A 296 -39.12 -7.54 7.46
C SER A 296 -39.27 -7.75 5.96
N GLU A 297 -39.75 -6.77 5.22
CA GLU A 297 -40.09 -6.89 3.80
C GLU A 297 -39.15 -6.12 2.87
N ASN A 298 -38.41 -5.15 3.39
CA ASN A 298 -37.62 -4.24 2.58
C ASN A 298 -36.16 -4.10 3.05
N TYR A 299 -35.28 -3.90 2.07
CA TYR A 299 -33.93 -3.41 2.28
C TYR A 299 -33.90 -1.88 2.14
N LEU A 300 -33.07 -1.21 2.92
CA LEU A 300 -32.75 0.20 2.73
C LEU A 300 -31.75 0.35 1.58
N VAL A 301 -32.13 1.08 0.54
CA VAL A 301 -31.25 1.41 -0.58
C VAL A 301 -30.51 2.71 -0.28
N LYS A 302 -31.25 3.74 0.18
CA LYS A 302 -30.68 5.07 0.49
C LYS A 302 -31.57 5.79 1.50
N GLU A 303 -30.91 6.57 2.34
CA GLU A 303 -31.55 7.56 3.20
C GLU A 303 -31.01 8.95 2.83
N GLU A 304 -31.88 9.94 2.72
CA GLU A 304 -31.50 11.32 2.44
C GLU A 304 -32.45 12.31 3.12
N VAL A 305 -31.95 13.51 3.36
CA VAL A 305 -32.78 14.62 3.82
C VAL A 305 -33.22 15.43 2.61
N THR A 306 -34.51 15.67 2.47
CA THR A 306 -35.05 16.48 1.38
C THR A 306 -34.66 17.95 1.54
N HIS A 307 -34.84 18.78 0.48
CA HIS A 307 -34.58 20.19 0.53
C HIS A 307 -35.40 20.92 1.63
N TYR A 308 -36.54 20.37 2.03
CA TYR A 308 -37.41 20.90 3.07
C TYR A 308 -37.15 20.29 4.47
N GLY A 309 -36.08 19.52 4.64
CA GLY A 309 -35.70 18.95 5.92
C GLY A 309 -36.40 17.62 6.29
N ALA A 310 -37.33 17.11 5.48
CA ALA A 310 -37.95 15.82 5.72
C ALA A 310 -37.03 14.66 5.38
N LYS A 311 -37.07 13.59 6.15
CA LYS A 311 -36.31 12.37 5.91
C LYS A 311 -36.98 11.57 4.79
N LYS A 312 -36.22 11.18 3.76
CA LYS A 312 -36.68 10.36 2.66
C LYS A 312 -35.87 9.05 2.65
N VAL A 313 -36.55 7.92 2.48
CA VAL A 313 -35.93 6.61 2.33
C VAL A 313 -36.32 5.99 1.00
N ILE A 314 -35.35 5.35 0.35
CA ILE A 314 -35.53 4.54 -0.84
C ILE A 314 -35.40 3.10 -0.40
N LEU A 315 -36.43 2.30 -0.67
CA LEU A 315 -36.58 0.92 -0.21
C LEU A 315 -36.63 -0.04 -1.39
N LYS A 316 -36.06 -1.23 -1.22
CA LYS A 316 -36.17 -2.34 -2.18
C LYS A 316 -36.90 -3.51 -1.52
N ASN A 317 -38.03 -3.89 -2.06
CA ASN A 317 -38.79 -5.05 -1.54
C ASN A 317 -38.01 -6.36 -1.74
N LYS A 318 -37.86 -7.14 -0.67
CA LYS A 318 -37.03 -8.37 -0.63
C LYS A 318 -37.53 -9.46 -1.57
N LYS A 319 -38.85 -9.56 -1.82
CA LYS A 319 -39.46 -10.59 -2.67
C LYS A 319 -39.58 -10.16 -4.12
N SER A 320 -40.13 -8.97 -4.35
CA SER A 320 -40.45 -8.51 -5.72
C SER A 320 -39.29 -7.74 -6.38
N GLY A 321 -38.31 -7.28 -5.61
CA GLY A 321 -37.26 -6.39 -6.10
C GLY A 321 -37.70 -4.97 -6.41
N LYS A 322 -38.99 -4.64 -6.21
CA LYS A 322 -39.57 -3.32 -6.54
C LYS A 322 -38.92 -2.24 -5.66
N ILE A 323 -38.51 -1.13 -6.29
CA ILE A 323 -37.99 0.06 -5.61
C ILE A 323 -39.17 1.01 -5.33
N THR A 324 -39.24 1.53 -4.10
CA THR A 324 -40.24 2.51 -3.65
C THR A 324 -39.57 3.60 -2.84
N GLU A 325 -40.16 4.80 -2.90
CA GLU A 325 -39.74 5.92 -2.08
C GLU A 325 -40.76 6.18 -0.99
N LYS A 326 -40.28 6.57 0.21
CA LYS A 326 -41.12 6.95 1.34
C LYS A 326 -40.53 8.18 2.01
N VAL A 327 -41.32 9.22 2.16
CA VAL A 327 -40.99 10.40 2.95
C VAL A 327 -41.48 10.15 4.36
N LEU A 328 -40.60 10.35 5.34
CA LEU A 328 -40.92 10.21 6.76
C LEU A 328 -41.15 11.64 7.31
N GLU A 329 -42.26 11.82 7.96
CA GLU A 329 -42.62 13.07 8.61
C GLU A 329 -41.76 13.35 9.85
#